data_18f61bac5f2bb0eb02f932b3a4c4b440
#
_entry.id   18f61bac5f2bb0eb02f932b3a4c4b440
#
_cell.length_a   1.000
_cell.length_b   1.000
_cell.length_c   1.000
_cell.angle_alpha   90.00
_cell.angle_beta   90.00
_cell.angle_gamma   90.00
#
_symmetry.space_group_name_H-M   'P 1'
#
loop_
_entity.id
_entity.type
_entity.pdbx_description
1 polymer ?
#
loop_
_entity_poly.entity_id
_entity_poly.type
_entity_poly.pdbx_seq_one_letter_code
_entity_poly.pdbx_strand_id
1 'polypeptide(L)'
;SDNSLIKDKPSNASIASMSLGGEVIQLFAPETFMNNSGETVKYIVSKLGAVTEDVIVVHDDIDLPFGEVKVAKGRGAGGNNGVESIIKQLKSKNFVRVRVGIAPKSFWTGKVKRPAGGGPLERFVLKPFASSERKDLPMVLAKAKEAIELVVSSGVEVAMNKIN
;
A
#
# COMPACT_ATOMS: atom_id res chain seq x y z
N SER A 1 -20.09 11.20 8.37
CA SER A 1 -19.00 11.96 7.76
C SER A 1 -18.82 11.45 6.36
N ASP A 2 -18.95 12.34 5.38
CA ASP A 2 -18.75 12.02 3.97
C ASP A 2 -17.24 11.81 3.76
N ASN A 3 -16.81 10.55 3.66
CA ASN A 3 -15.41 10.16 3.45
C ASN A 3 -15.04 10.18 1.95
N SER A 4 -15.67 11.05 1.16
CA SER A 4 -15.36 11.16 -0.26
C SER A 4 -13.94 11.70 -0.48
N LEU A 5 -13.22 11.06 -1.41
CA LEU A 5 -11.94 11.54 -1.88
C LEU A 5 -12.11 12.83 -2.69
N ILE A 6 -11.40 13.88 -2.33
CA ILE A 6 -11.43 15.20 -3.00
C ILE A 6 -10.10 15.39 -3.73
N LYS A 7 -10.16 15.82 -4.99
CA LYS A 7 -8.95 16.12 -5.78
C LYS A 7 -8.19 17.33 -5.23
N ASP A 8 -6.92 17.13 -4.90
CA ASP A 8 -5.98 18.17 -4.50
C ASP A 8 -4.91 18.36 -5.60
N LYS A 9 -5.14 19.35 -6.45
CA LYS A 9 -4.23 19.62 -7.57
C LYS A 9 -2.77 19.86 -7.16
N PRO A 10 -2.47 20.60 -6.06
CA PRO A 10 -1.08 20.84 -5.65
C PRO A 10 -0.32 19.57 -5.32
N SER A 11 -0.95 18.57 -4.71
CA SER A 11 -0.31 17.28 -4.39
C SER A 11 -0.41 16.26 -5.53
N ASN A 12 -1.20 16.56 -6.57
CA ASN A 12 -1.56 15.60 -7.62
C ASN A 12 -2.08 14.28 -7.04
N ALA A 13 -3.03 14.40 -6.10
CA ALA A 13 -3.64 13.27 -5.39
C ALA A 13 -5.12 13.53 -5.12
N SER A 14 -5.88 12.49 -4.90
CA SER A 14 -7.18 12.56 -4.24
C SER A 14 -6.97 12.37 -2.73
N ILE A 15 -7.59 13.21 -1.90
CA ILE A 15 -7.38 13.26 -0.46
C ILE A 15 -8.68 13.08 0.31
N ALA A 16 -8.58 12.45 1.47
CA ALA A 16 -9.64 12.40 2.47
C ALA A 16 -9.05 12.39 3.88
N SER A 17 -9.86 12.71 4.88
CA SER A 17 -9.51 12.58 6.29
C SER A 17 -10.49 11.66 6.97
N MET A 18 -9.99 10.79 7.85
CA MET A 18 -10.86 9.92 8.63
C MET A 18 -10.28 9.68 10.03
N SER A 19 -11.15 9.34 10.97
CA SER A 19 -10.70 8.83 12.27
C SER A 19 -10.51 7.33 12.19
N LEU A 20 -9.35 6.85 12.62
CA LEU A 20 -8.99 5.44 12.63
C LEU A 20 -8.09 5.17 13.86
N GLY A 21 -8.40 4.14 14.63
CA GLY A 21 -7.61 3.79 15.82
C GLY A 21 -7.56 4.89 16.89
N GLY A 22 -8.53 5.83 16.90
CA GLY A 22 -8.57 6.97 17.82
C GLY A 22 -7.84 8.21 17.34
N GLU A 23 -7.11 8.12 16.22
CA GLU A 23 -6.34 9.21 15.61
C GLU A 23 -7.01 9.71 14.33
N VAL A 24 -6.72 10.97 13.97
CA VAL A 24 -7.13 11.53 12.67
C VAL A 24 -6.02 11.27 11.66
N ILE A 25 -6.33 10.48 10.64
CA ILE A 25 -5.40 10.17 9.57
C ILE A 25 -5.78 10.88 8.27
N GLN A 26 -4.78 11.25 7.51
CA GLN A 26 -4.92 11.82 6.17
C GLN A 26 -4.69 10.70 5.15
N LEU A 27 -5.62 10.51 4.24
CA LEU A 27 -5.52 9.55 3.15
C LEU A 27 -5.15 10.27 1.86
N PHE A 28 -4.20 9.72 1.12
CA PHE A 28 -3.77 10.24 -0.16
C PHE A 28 -3.73 9.12 -1.19
N ALA A 29 -4.45 9.29 -2.29
CA ALA A 29 -4.36 8.43 -3.45
C ALA A 29 -3.65 9.21 -4.58
N PRO A 30 -2.34 8.98 -4.83
CA PRO A 30 -1.62 9.65 -5.90
C PRO A 30 -2.28 9.43 -7.26
N GLU A 31 -2.43 10.49 -8.05
CA GLU A 31 -2.95 10.44 -9.43
C GLU A 31 -1.80 10.51 -10.46
N THR A 32 -0.56 10.41 -10.02
CA THR A 32 0.63 10.32 -10.87
C THR A 32 0.76 8.94 -11.50
N PHE A 33 1.64 8.82 -12.51
CA PHE A 33 2.14 7.50 -12.89
C PHE A 33 2.84 6.84 -11.69
N MET A 34 2.77 5.50 -11.60
CA MET A 34 3.26 4.74 -10.45
C MET A 34 4.73 5.07 -10.09
N ASN A 35 5.60 5.19 -11.08
CA ASN A 35 7.01 5.54 -10.90
C ASN A 35 7.25 6.98 -10.41
N ASN A 36 6.22 7.83 -10.34
CA ASN A 36 6.28 9.21 -9.84
C ASN A 36 5.53 9.40 -8.51
N SER A 37 4.98 8.34 -7.92
CA SER A 37 4.23 8.42 -6.65
C SER A 37 5.01 9.06 -5.51
N GLY A 38 6.34 8.92 -5.54
CA GLY A 38 7.22 9.54 -4.54
C GLY A 38 7.22 11.06 -4.53
N GLU A 39 6.94 11.72 -5.66
CA GLU A 39 6.84 13.19 -5.74
C GLU A 39 5.66 13.68 -4.92
N THR A 40 4.49 13.04 -5.08
CA THR A 40 3.30 13.30 -4.28
C THR A 40 3.58 13.10 -2.80
N VAL A 41 4.17 11.95 -2.42
CA VAL A 41 4.45 11.65 -1.00
C VAL A 41 5.42 12.66 -0.40
N LYS A 42 6.49 13.03 -1.10
CA LYS A 42 7.45 14.05 -0.65
C LYS A 42 6.77 15.40 -0.43
N TYR A 43 5.93 15.83 -1.38
CA TYR A 43 5.17 17.08 -1.26
C TYR A 43 4.28 17.07 -0.01
N ILE A 44 3.53 15.99 0.21
CA ILE A 44 2.61 15.82 1.33
C ILE A 44 3.36 15.83 2.66
N VAL A 45 4.42 15.04 2.79
CA VAL A 45 5.25 14.96 4.00
C VAL A 45 5.80 16.36 4.35
N SER A 46 6.31 17.08 3.35
CA SER A 46 6.81 18.45 3.54
C SER A 46 5.69 19.44 3.95
N LYS A 47 4.53 19.38 3.28
CA LYS A 47 3.39 20.26 3.54
C LYS A 47 2.80 20.08 4.94
N LEU A 48 2.77 18.83 5.42
CA LEU A 48 2.24 18.50 6.75
C LEU A 48 3.27 18.62 7.87
N GLY A 49 4.54 18.85 7.56
CA GLY A 49 5.63 18.81 8.55
C GLY A 49 5.82 17.42 9.17
N ALA A 50 5.37 16.37 8.48
CA ALA A 50 5.47 14.99 8.93
C ALA A 50 6.90 14.45 8.76
N VAL A 51 7.21 13.38 9.48
CA VAL A 51 8.45 12.62 9.28
C VAL A 51 8.17 11.32 8.50
N THR A 52 9.22 10.69 8.02
CA THR A 52 9.07 9.46 7.21
C THR A 52 8.37 8.34 7.97
N GLU A 53 8.56 8.29 9.27
CA GLU A 53 7.97 7.31 10.19
C GLU A 53 6.45 7.43 10.33
N ASP A 54 5.90 8.62 10.04
CA ASP A 54 4.45 8.87 10.07
C ASP A 54 3.74 8.36 8.79
N VAL A 55 4.52 7.93 7.80
CA VAL A 55 3.99 7.50 6.50
C VAL A 55 3.65 6.02 6.53
N ILE A 56 2.40 5.70 6.16
CA ILE A 56 1.94 4.33 5.89
C ILE A 56 1.63 4.22 4.41
N VAL A 57 2.33 3.35 3.70
CA VAL A 57 2.11 3.09 2.27
C VAL A 57 1.37 1.77 2.11
N VAL A 58 0.17 1.83 1.53
CA VAL A 58 -0.58 0.63 1.13
C VAL A 58 -0.30 0.37 -0.34
N HIS A 59 0.16 -0.82 -0.68
CA HIS A 59 0.49 -1.15 -2.06
C HIS A 59 0.24 -2.64 -2.36
N ASP A 60 0.07 -2.95 -3.64
CA ASP A 60 0.04 -4.31 -4.15
C ASP A 60 1.39 -5.01 -3.99
N ASP A 61 1.35 -6.34 -3.83
CA ASP A 61 2.57 -7.13 -3.73
C ASP A 61 2.46 -8.46 -4.49
N ILE A 62 3.32 -8.60 -5.49
CA ILE A 62 3.38 -9.77 -6.37
C ILE A 62 4.09 -10.97 -5.74
N ASP A 63 4.79 -10.77 -4.63
CA ASP A 63 5.47 -11.83 -3.89
C ASP A 63 4.58 -12.41 -2.78
N LEU A 64 3.39 -11.82 -2.57
CA LEU A 64 2.38 -12.33 -1.66
C LEU A 64 1.20 -12.91 -2.43
N PRO A 65 0.65 -14.04 -1.99
CA PRO A 65 -0.56 -14.61 -2.60
C PRO A 65 -1.74 -13.64 -2.46
N PHE A 66 -2.64 -13.67 -3.44
CA PHE A 66 -3.91 -12.93 -3.35
C PHE A 66 -4.62 -13.20 -2.03
N GLY A 67 -5.07 -12.13 -1.37
CA GLY A 67 -5.77 -12.16 -0.10
C GLY A 67 -4.89 -12.18 1.15
N GLU A 68 -3.57 -12.32 1.00
CA GLU A 68 -2.65 -12.13 2.12
C GLU A 68 -2.33 -10.64 2.30
N VAL A 69 -2.28 -10.21 3.55
CA VAL A 69 -1.87 -8.85 3.93
C VAL A 69 -0.71 -8.98 4.91
N LYS A 70 0.33 -8.19 4.71
CA LYS A 70 1.49 -8.14 5.62
C LYS A 70 1.91 -6.71 5.91
N VAL A 71 2.40 -6.50 7.13
CA VAL A 71 2.99 -5.23 7.56
C VAL A 71 4.51 -5.36 7.53
N ALA A 72 5.19 -4.32 7.04
CA ALA A 72 6.66 -4.25 7.01
C ALA A 72 7.14 -2.82 7.25
N LYS A 73 8.35 -2.67 7.81
CA LYS A 73 9.04 -1.38 7.97
C LYS A 73 10.52 -1.54 7.59
N GLY A 74 11.12 -0.52 7.02
CA GLY A 74 12.57 -0.48 6.76
C GLY A 74 13.07 -1.42 5.65
N ARG A 75 12.21 -1.96 4.79
CA ARG A 75 12.55 -2.90 3.71
C ARG A 75 12.71 -2.20 2.36
N GLY A 76 13.49 -2.79 1.46
CA GLY A 76 13.59 -2.35 0.06
C GLY A 76 12.28 -2.50 -0.73
N ALA A 77 12.19 -1.93 -1.92
CA ALA A 77 10.97 -1.86 -2.73
C ALA A 77 10.44 -3.22 -3.23
N GLY A 78 11.27 -4.27 -3.29
CA GLY A 78 10.86 -5.59 -3.80
C GLY A 78 10.45 -5.57 -5.28
N GLY A 79 10.90 -4.57 -6.05
CA GLY A 79 10.53 -4.39 -7.46
C GLY A 79 9.21 -3.63 -7.68
N ASN A 80 8.56 -3.12 -6.62
CA ASN A 80 7.41 -2.23 -6.76
C ASN A 80 7.89 -0.81 -7.11
N ASN A 81 7.57 -0.34 -8.32
CA ASN A 81 8.04 0.95 -8.85
C ASN A 81 7.53 2.16 -8.03
N GLY A 82 6.33 2.07 -7.46
CA GLY A 82 5.76 3.12 -6.61
C GLY A 82 6.54 3.25 -5.30
N VAL A 83 6.80 2.13 -4.64
CA VAL A 83 7.60 2.08 -3.41
C VAL A 83 9.03 2.54 -3.67
N GLU A 84 9.64 2.16 -4.79
CA GLU A 84 10.97 2.62 -5.17
C GLU A 84 11.02 4.14 -5.37
N SER A 85 10.02 4.69 -6.04
CA SER A 85 9.86 6.14 -6.21
C SER A 85 9.77 6.86 -4.85
N ILE A 86 9.00 6.32 -3.91
CA ILE A 86 8.85 6.89 -2.56
C ILE A 86 10.21 6.86 -1.83
N ILE A 87 10.90 5.73 -1.82
CA ILE A 87 12.22 5.59 -1.19
C ILE A 87 13.20 6.62 -1.75
N LYS A 88 13.24 6.77 -3.08
CA LYS A 88 14.11 7.73 -3.76
C LYS A 88 13.82 9.17 -3.37
N GLN A 89 12.55 9.58 -3.32
CA GLN A 89 12.15 10.94 -3.03
C GLN A 89 12.26 11.31 -1.54
N LEU A 90 11.93 10.39 -0.64
CA LEU A 90 12.10 10.57 0.79
C LEU A 90 13.54 10.35 1.26
N LYS A 91 14.41 9.78 0.42
CA LYS A 91 15.78 9.33 0.76
C LYS A 91 15.81 8.43 2.01
N SER A 92 14.74 7.71 2.26
CA SER A 92 14.54 6.84 3.40
C SER A 92 13.61 5.69 3.04
N LYS A 93 13.81 4.54 3.66
CA LYS A 93 12.90 3.38 3.62
C LYS A 93 12.19 3.16 4.97
N ASN A 94 12.32 4.12 5.90
CA ASN A 94 11.86 3.97 7.27
C ASN A 94 10.38 4.34 7.47
N PHE A 95 9.55 4.03 6.48
CA PHE A 95 8.10 4.12 6.56
C PHE A 95 7.46 2.75 6.68
N VAL A 96 6.22 2.72 7.17
CA VAL A 96 5.43 1.49 7.29
C VAL A 96 4.81 1.15 5.95
N ARG A 97 4.76 -0.14 5.64
CA ARG A 97 4.05 -0.66 4.46
C ARG A 97 3.01 -1.68 4.86
N VAL A 98 1.82 -1.52 4.33
CA VAL A 98 0.78 -2.55 4.31
C VAL A 98 0.80 -3.14 2.90
N ARG A 99 1.30 -4.37 2.81
CA ARG A 99 1.51 -5.10 1.56
C ARG A 99 0.30 -5.98 1.30
N VAL A 100 -0.39 -5.76 0.20
CA VAL A 100 -1.59 -6.51 -0.20
C VAL A 100 -1.23 -7.47 -1.31
N GLY A 101 -1.28 -8.76 -1.03
CA GLY A 101 -0.94 -9.81 -1.99
C GLY A 101 -1.91 -9.86 -3.16
N ILE A 102 -1.34 -9.91 -4.37
CA ILE A 102 -2.09 -10.03 -5.63
C ILE A 102 -1.67 -11.23 -6.48
N ALA A 103 -0.63 -11.96 -6.07
CA ALA A 103 -0.12 -13.07 -6.87
C ALA A 103 -1.04 -14.30 -6.84
N PRO A 104 -1.22 -15.01 -7.98
CA PRO A 104 -1.95 -16.26 -7.99
C PRO A 104 -1.19 -17.33 -7.19
N LYS A 105 -1.93 -18.17 -6.47
CA LYS A 105 -1.41 -19.39 -5.82
C LYS A 105 -1.44 -20.56 -6.79
N SER A 106 -0.41 -21.39 -6.75
CA SER A 106 -0.46 -22.72 -7.37
C SER A 106 -1.43 -23.61 -6.58
N PHE A 107 -2.42 -24.16 -7.25
CA PHE A 107 -3.38 -25.08 -6.64
C PHE A 107 -2.70 -26.32 -6.01
N TRP A 108 -1.62 -26.80 -6.64
CA TRP A 108 -0.94 -28.03 -6.21
C TRP A 108 0.09 -27.81 -5.09
N THR A 109 0.77 -26.67 -5.08
CA THR A 109 1.90 -26.44 -4.16
C THR A 109 1.62 -25.36 -3.12
N GLY A 110 0.52 -24.60 -3.26
CA GLY A 110 0.23 -23.43 -2.42
C GLY A 110 1.21 -22.25 -2.59
N LYS A 111 2.27 -22.44 -3.40
CA LYS A 111 3.30 -21.42 -3.61
C LYS A 111 2.82 -20.31 -4.55
N VAL A 112 3.33 -19.12 -4.34
CA VAL A 112 3.12 -17.98 -5.24
C VAL A 112 3.65 -18.29 -6.63
N LYS A 113 2.81 -18.07 -7.62
CA LYS A 113 3.20 -18.17 -9.04
C LYS A 113 3.46 -16.76 -9.58
N ARG A 114 4.67 -16.26 -9.31
CA ARG A 114 5.06 -14.94 -9.81
C ARG A 114 5.11 -14.93 -11.33
N PRO A 115 4.48 -13.95 -12.01
CA PRO A 115 4.67 -13.75 -13.45
C PRO A 115 6.13 -13.43 -13.77
N ALA A 116 6.58 -13.78 -14.97
CA ALA A 116 7.90 -13.39 -15.44
C ALA A 116 8.06 -11.86 -15.45
N GLY A 117 9.26 -11.36 -15.16
CA GLY A 117 9.54 -9.93 -15.13
C GLY A 117 9.31 -9.23 -16.48
N GLY A 118 9.34 -7.89 -16.48
CA GLY A 118 9.10 -7.06 -17.67
C GLY A 118 7.63 -7.05 -18.11
N GLY A 119 7.37 -7.05 -19.41
CA GLY A 119 6.04 -6.91 -19.98
C GLY A 119 4.96 -7.89 -19.46
N PRO A 120 5.26 -9.18 -19.19
CA PRO A 120 4.30 -10.09 -18.54
C PRO A 120 3.87 -9.63 -17.15
N LEU A 121 4.79 -9.13 -16.33
CA LEU A 121 4.51 -8.63 -14.99
C LEU A 121 3.66 -7.37 -15.05
N GLU A 122 4.00 -6.41 -15.92
CA GLU A 122 3.24 -5.19 -16.12
C GLU A 122 1.79 -5.49 -16.55
N ARG A 123 1.62 -6.38 -17.52
CA ARG A 123 0.28 -6.80 -17.96
C ARG A 123 -0.51 -7.47 -16.85
N PHE A 124 0.15 -8.24 -15.99
CA PHE A 124 -0.50 -8.88 -14.85
C PHE A 124 -1.01 -7.86 -13.83
N VAL A 125 -0.15 -6.93 -13.43
CA VAL A 125 -0.49 -5.90 -12.42
C VAL A 125 -1.59 -4.96 -12.91
N LEU A 126 -1.64 -4.67 -14.20
CA LEU A 126 -2.66 -3.78 -14.80
C LEU A 126 -3.97 -4.53 -15.17
N LYS A 127 -3.98 -5.85 -15.04
CA LYS A 127 -5.16 -6.66 -15.37
C LYS A 127 -6.23 -6.52 -14.26
N PRO A 128 -7.52 -6.39 -14.63
CA PRO A 128 -8.60 -6.48 -13.65
C PRO A 128 -8.57 -7.81 -12.88
N PHE A 129 -8.95 -7.77 -11.62
CA PHE A 129 -9.14 -8.97 -10.80
C PHE A 129 -10.16 -9.92 -11.44
N ALA A 130 -9.93 -11.22 -11.34
CA ALA A 130 -10.86 -12.24 -11.77
C ALA A 130 -12.17 -12.16 -10.97
N SER A 131 -13.27 -12.70 -11.51
CA SER A 131 -14.58 -12.65 -10.85
C SER A 131 -14.58 -13.34 -9.48
N SER A 132 -13.81 -14.41 -9.30
CA SER A 132 -13.60 -15.06 -7.99
C SER A 132 -12.85 -14.14 -7.02
N GLU A 133 -11.77 -13.52 -7.47
CA GLU A 133 -10.97 -12.60 -6.64
C GLU A 133 -11.78 -11.36 -6.23
N ARG A 134 -12.63 -10.83 -7.13
CA ARG A 134 -13.50 -9.68 -6.82
C ARG A 134 -14.49 -9.95 -5.68
N LYS A 135 -14.94 -11.19 -5.52
CA LYS A 135 -15.82 -11.56 -4.40
C LYS A 135 -15.11 -11.49 -3.06
N ASP A 136 -13.81 -11.76 -3.05
CA ASP A 136 -13.00 -11.79 -1.84
C ASP A 136 -12.36 -10.42 -1.52
N LEU A 137 -12.35 -9.46 -2.46
CA LEU A 137 -11.79 -8.12 -2.26
C LEU A 137 -12.30 -7.40 -1.00
N PRO A 138 -13.61 -7.42 -0.66
CA PRO A 138 -14.08 -6.77 0.57
C PRO A 138 -13.39 -7.30 1.82
N MET A 139 -13.15 -8.61 1.89
CA MET A 139 -12.45 -9.23 3.01
C MET A 139 -10.95 -8.84 3.03
N VAL A 140 -10.32 -8.79 1.86
CA VAL A 140 -8.91 -8.36 1.73
C VAL A 140 -8.75 -6.90 2.17
N LEU A 141 -9.65 -6.03 1.74
CA LEU A 141 -9.66 -4.61 2.14
C LEU A 141 -9.92 -4.44 3.64
N ALA A 142 -10.80 -5.24 4.24
CA ALA A 142 -11.03 -5.24 5.68
C ALA A 142 -9.76 -5.61 6.45
N LYS A 143 -9.01 -6.62 6.01
CA LYS A 143 -7.70 -6.98 6.60
C LYS A 143 -6.66 -5.87 6.44
N ALA A 144 -6.61 -5.22 5.29
CA ALA A 144 -5.70 -4.11 5.09
C ALA A 144 -6.04 -2.92 6.01
N LYS A 145 -7.34 -2.63 6.19
CA LYS A 145 -7.82 -1.63 7.14
C LYS A 145 -7.43 -1.99 8.57
N GLU A 146 -7.68 -3.24 9.01
CA GLU A 146 -7.26 -3.75 10.33
C GLU A 146 -5.75 -3.58 10.55
N ALA A 147 -4.94 -3.88 9.54
CA ALA A 147 -3.49 -3.70 9.62
C ALA A 147 -3.11 -2.23 9.87
N ILE A 148 -3.76 -1.28 9.17
CA ILE A 148 -3.55 0.15 9.38
C ILE A 148 -4.00 0.56 10.78
N GLU A 149 -5.18 0.12 11.24
CA GLU A 149 -5.71 0.39 12.58
C GLU A 149 -4.74 -0.06 13.66
N LEU A 150 -4.17 -1.27 13.53
CA LEU A 150 -3.18 -1.79 14.47
C LEU A 150 -1.88 -0.97 14.46
N VAL A 151 -1.41 -0.54 13.28
CA VAL A 151 -0.23 0.34 13.18
C VAL A 151 -0.48 1.65 13.91
N VAL A 152 -1.64 2.28 13.72
CA VAL A 152 -1.98 3.59 14.30
C VAL A 152 -2.22 3.48 15.80
N SER A 153 -3.00 2.49 16.24
CA SER A 153 -3.42 2.37 17.66
C SER A 153 -2.39 1.71 18.56
N SER A 154 -1.59 0.78 18.03
CA SER A 154 -0.75 -0.12 18.83
C SER A 154 0.72 -0.15 18.39
N GLY A 155 1.03 0.52 17.31
CA GLY A 155 2.38 0.59 16.75
C GLY A 155 2.72 -0.57 15.80
N VAL A 156 3.78 -0.35 15.02
CA VAL A 156 4.18 -1.24 13.92
C VAL A 156 4.59 -2.65 14.38
N GLU A 157 5.26 -2.77 15.52
CA GLU A 157 5.71 -4.05 16.06
C GLU A 157 4.52 -4.97 16.39
N VAL A 158 3.48 -4.41 17.04
CA VAL A 158 2.25 -5.14 17.38
C VAL A 158 1.50 -5.54 16.10
N ALA A 159 1.40 -4.62 15.15
CA ALA A 159 0.76 -4.89 13.87
C ALA A 159 1.48 -6.00 13.09
N MET A 160 2.82 -5.99 13.04
CA MET A 160 3.62 -7.03 12.40
C MET A 160 3.41 -8.41 13.05
N ASN A 161 3.33 -8.48 14.37
CA ASN A 161 3.14 -9.73 15.10
C ASN A 161 1.74 -10.33 14.93
N LYS A 162 0.72 -9.48 14.76
CA LYS A 162 -0.68 -9.94 14.62
C LYS A 162 -1.09 -10.25 13.18
N ILE A 163 -0.55 -9.51 12.22
CA ILE A 163 -0.98 -9.57 10.81
C ILE A 163 -0.12 -10.54 10.01
N ASN A 164 1.19 -10.65 10.26
CA ASN A 164 2.13 -11.45 9.49
C ASN A 164 2.06 -12.94 9.83
#